data_4712b97983a84a984b360381aa3fc7f1
#
_entry.id   4712b97983a84a984b360381aa3fc7f1
#
_cell.length_a   1.000
_cell.length_b   1.000
_cell.length_c   1.000
_cell.angle_alpha   90.00
_cell.angle_beta   90.00
_cell.angle_gamma   90.00
#
_symmetry.space_group_name_H-M   'P 1'
#
loop_
_entity.id
_entity.type
_entity.pdbx_description
1 polymer ?
#
loop_
_entity_poly.entity_id
_entity_poly.type
_entity_poly.pdbx_seq_one_letter_code
_entity_poly.pdbx_strand_id
1 'polypeptide(L)'
;VGDNGQVWALEISPKFVEHLKQRFDKAGLENIEVVENTDRTTGLAESSIDLAFICDVYHHFEYPDEILNNLKYVLRGHGSLVVVDFHREAGKSEDWVLEHVRASQDVFRKEIESAGFVFVEEVKIEGLDDNYIMRFRTR
;
A
#
# COMPACT_ATOMS: atom_id res chain seq x y z
N VAL A 1 8.22 -3.10 13.07
CA VAL A 1 9.07 -1.89 13.28
C VAL A 1 9.69 -1.85 14.67
N GLY A 2 9.22 -2.69 15.62
CA GLY A 2 9.67 -2.70 17.02
C GLY A 2 9.27 -1.43 17.79
N ASP A 3 9.76 -1.32 19.04
CA ASP A 3 9.34 -0.27 19.98
C ASP A 3 9.83 1.14 19.58
N ASN A 4 10.84 1.22 18.72
CA ASN A 4 11.42 2.50 18.27
C ASN A 4 10.90 2.95 16.91
N GLY A 5 10.07 2.15 16.25
CA GLY A 5 9.47 2.49 14.97
C GLY A 5 8.09 3.10 15.12
N GLN A 6 7.71 4.00 14.21
CA GLN A 6 6.37 4.59 14.13
C GLN A 6 5.61 3.97 12.95
N VAL A 7 4.33 3.66 13.15
CA VAL A 7 3.40 3.22 12.11
C VAL A 7 2.30 4.26 11.91
N TRP A 8 2.10 4.65 10.66
CA TRP A 8 0.97 5.46 10.23
C TRP A 8 -0.04 4.54 9.54
N ALA A 9 -1.15 4.24 10.20
CA ALA A 9 -2.23 3.43 9.63
C ALA A 9 -3.19 4.36 8.89
N LEU A 10 -3.22 4.27 7.55
CA LEU A 10 -4.03 5.11 6.69
C LEU A 10 -5.36 4.44 6.39
N GLU A 11 -6.44 5.18 6.54
CA GLU A 11 -7.81 4.71 6.28
C GLU A 11 -8.67 5.85 5.73
N ILE A 12 -9.41 5.61 4.66
CA ILE A 12 -10.25 6.62 3.99
C ILE A 12 -11.62 6.78 4.63
N SER A 13 -12.11 5.75 5.32
CA SER A 13 -13.43 5.76 5.95
C SER A 13 -13.37 6.30 7.36
N PRO A 14 -14.02 7.46 7.67
CA PRO A 14 -14.03 8.02 9.03
C PRO A 14 -14.51 7.02 10.09
N LYS A 15 -15.46 6.17 9.74
CA LYS A 15 -15.97 5.13 10.64
C LYS A 15 -14.92 4.07 10.98
N PHE A 16 -14.12 3.65 10.00
CA PHE A 16 -13.04 2.71 10.24
C PHE A 16 -11.87 3.36 10.95
N VAL A 17 -11.56 4.63 10.67
CA VAL A 17 -10.58 5.41 11.44
C VAL A 17 -10.88 5.36 12.93
N GLU A 18 -12.11 5.66 13.32
CA GLU A 18 -12.52 5.60 14.73
C GLU A 18 -12.41 4.19 15.32
N HIS A 19 -12.83 3.17 14.55
CA HIS A 19 -12.71 1.78 14.98
C HIS A 19 -11.25 1.35 15.19
N LEU A 20 -10.34 1.72 14.27
CA LEU A 20 -8.93 1.40 14.38
C LEU A 20 -8.27 2.09 15.58
N LYS A 21 -8.59 3.38 15.85
CA LYS A 21 -8.12 4.09 17.05
C LYS A 21 -8.48 3.34 18.31
N GLN A 22 -9.76 3.01 18.47
CA GLN A 22 -10.23 2.26 19.64
C GLN A 22 -9.58 0.87 19.77
N ARG A 23 -9.33 0.20 18.66
CA ARG A 23 -8.68 -1.11 18.64
C ARG A 23 -7.22 -1.03 19.09
N PHE A 24 -6.46 -0.03 18.60
CA PHE A 24 -5.07 0.15 18.96
C PHE A 24 -4.89 0.63 20.40
N ASP A 25 -5.73 1.55 20.87
CA ASP A 25 -5.78 1.98 22.27
C ASP A 25 -6.03 0.79 23.20
N LYS A 26 -7.01 -0.05 22.86
CA LYS A 26 -7.33 -1.26 23.62
C LYS A 26 -6.20 -2.29 23.67
N ALA A 27 -5.40 -2.34 22.59
CA ALA A 27 -4.24 -3.22 22.47
C ALA A 27 -2.98 -2.64 23.12
N GLY A 28 -3.00 -1.40 23.60
CA GLY A 28 -1.85 -0.71 24.18
C GLY A 28 -0.73 -0.43 23.17
N LEU A 29 -1.07 -0.22 21.89
CA LEU A 29 -0.11 0.05 20.82
C LEU A 29 0.12 1.57 20.72
N GLU A 30 1.16 2.05 21.38
CA GLU A 30 1.46 3.49 21.48
C GLU A 30 2.22 4.05 20.26
N ASN A 31 2.81 3.18 19.44
CA ASN A 31 3.60 3.54 18.27
C ASN A 31 2.84 3.42 16.94
N ILE A 32 1.51 3.39 17.00
CA ILE A 32 0.64 3.41 15.82
C ILE A 32 -0.28 4.62 15.89
N GLU A 33 -0.27 5.44 14.85
CA GLU A 33 -1.19 6.55 14.68
C GLU A 33 -2.10 6.29 13.48
N VAL A 34 -3.42 6.47 13.66
CA VAL A 34 -4.40 6.33 12.59
C VAL A 34 -4.63 7.69 11.95
N VAL A 35 -4.39 7.78 10.64
CA VAL A 35 -4.56 8.98 9.84
C VAL A 35 -5.69 8.78 8.84
N GLU A 36 -6.65 9.69 8.81
CA GLU A 36 -7.66 9.74 7.77
C GLU A 36 -7.02 10.30 6.49
N ASN A 37 -6.99 9.49 5.43
CA ASN A 37 -6.48 9.90 4.13
C ASN A 37 -7.63 10.16 3.14
N THR A 38 -7.29 10.65 1.95
CA THR A 38 -8.23 10.77 0.84
C THR A 38 -7.89 9.76 -0.27
N ASP A 39 -8.71 9.72 -1.31
CA ASP A 39 -8.47 8.96 -2.54
C ASP A 39 -7.25 9.48 -3.36
N ARG A 40 -6.64 10.62 -2.95
CA ARG A 40 -5.56 11.30 -3.70
C ARG A 40 -4.32 11.59 -2.87
N THR A 41 -4.40 11.59 -1.55
CA THR A 41 -3.28 11.95 -0.67
C THR A 41 -3.31 11.18 0.64
N THR A 42 -2.13 10.85 1.15
CA THR A 42 -1.95 10.23 2.47
C THR A 42 -2.15 11.20 3.63
N GLY A 43 -2.04 12.52 3.37
CA GLY A 43 -2.05 13.53 4.43
C GLY A 43 -0.77 13.62 5.27
N LEU A 44 0.25 12.81 4.96
CA LEU A 44 1.52 12.79 5.69
C LEU A 44 2.47 13.89 5.20
N ALA A 45 3.43 14.27 6.05
CA ALA A 45 4.43 15.27 5.75
C ALA A 45 5.48 14.76 4.74
N GLU A 46 6.15 15.70 4.05
CA GLU A 46 7.26 15.40 3.15
C GLU A 46 8.36 14.61 3.87
N SER A 47 8.91 13.59 3.18
CA SER A 47 10.06 12.81 3.65
C SER A 47 9.90 12.31 5.09
N SER A 48 8.69 11.83 5.45
CA SER A 48 8.34 11.43 6.81
C SER A 48 8.39 9.92 7.04
N ILE A 49 8.33 9.10 5.99
CA ILE A 49 8.30 7.64 6.10
C ILE A 49 9.44 6.97 5.34
N ASP A 50 9.84 5.79 5.80
CA ASP A 50 10.89 4.97 5.18
C ASP A 50 10.29 3.87 4.30
N LEU A 51 9.07 3.43 4.63
CA LEU A 51 8.36 2.35 3.96
C LEU A 51 6.88 2.69 3.83
N ALA A 52 6.36 2.61 2.62
CA ALA A 52 4.93 2.50 2.36
C ALA A 52 4.58 1.03 2.06
N PHE A 53 3.60 0.49 2.80
CA PHE A 53 3.11 -0.88 2.62
C PHE A 53 1.63 -0.85 2.25
N ILE A 54 1.29 -1.39 1.09
CA ILE A 54 -0.06 -1.46 0.54
C ILE A 54 -0.40 -2.94 0.37
N CYS A 55 -1.45 -3.41 1.05
CA CYS A 55 -1.86 -4.81 1.01
C CYS A 55 -3.34 -4.91 0.68
N ASP A 56 -3.67 -5.54 -0.43
CA ASP A 56 -5.03 -5.75 -0.96
C ASP A 56 -5.86 -4.46 -1.07
N VAL A 57 -5.19 -3.34 -1.39
CA VAL A 57 -5.78 -2.00 -1.49
C VAL A 57 -5.45 -1.29 -2.80
N TYR A 58 -4.32 -1.61 -3.44
CA TYR A 58 -3.90 -0.89 -4.65
C TYR A 58 -4.93 -0.99 -5.79
N HIS A 59 -5.59 -2.12 -5.92
CA HIS A 59 -6.64 -2.33 -6.92
C HIS A 59 -7.89 -1.46 -6.72
N HIS A 60 -8.06 -0.84 -5.54
CA HIS A 60 -9.14 0.11 -5.25
C HIS A 60 -8.82 1.56 -5.59
N PHE A 61 -7.57 1.89 -5.92
CA PHE A 61 -7.21 3.28 -6.20
C PHE A 61 -7.90 3.80 -7.45
N GLU A 62 -8.75 4.80 -7.27
CA GLU A 62 -9.41 5.53 -8.37
C GLU A 62 -8.45 6.51 -9.05
N TYR A 63 -7.50 7.07 -8.29
CA TYR A 63 -6.52 8.05 -8.76
C TYR A 63 -5.09 7.59 -8.45
N PRO A 64 -4.63 6.46 -9.04
CA PRO A 64 -3.35 5.86 -8.72
C PRO A 64 -2.17 6.81 -8.95
N ASP A 65 -2.21 7.62 -10.01
CA ASP A 65 -1.15 8.58 -10.31
C ASP A 65 -0.98 9.64 -9.21
N GLU A 66 -2.09 10.13 -8.64
CA GLU A 66 -2.06 11.15 -7.59
C GLU A 66 -1.54 10.55 -6.28
N ILE A 67 -2.03 9.38 -5.89
CA ILE A 67 -1.54 8.65 -4.71
C ILE A 67 -0.06 8.29 -4.85
N LEU A 68 0.37 7.77 -6.00
CA LEU A 68 1.77 7.42 -6.23
C LEU A 68 2.70 8.64 -6.18
N ASN A 69 2.27 9.78 -6.72
CA ASN A 69 3.02 11.03 -6.61
C ASN A 69 3.09 11.51 -5.15
N ASN A 70 2.00 11.39 -4.40
CA ASN A 70 2.01 11.71 -2.97
C ASN A 70 2.90 10.75 -2.18
N LEU A 71 2.88 9.44 -2.47
CA LEU A 71 3.78 8.47 -1.84
C LEU A 71 5.26 8.80 -2.09
N LYS A 72 5.63 9.27 -3.28
CA LYS A 72 7.00 9.75 -3.54
C LYS A 72 7.36 10.97 -2.71
N TYR A 73 6.42 11.87 -2.49
CA TYR A 73 6.61 13.07 -1.69
C TYR A 73 6.84 12.74 -0.21
N VAL A 74 6.09 11.78 0.34
CA VAL A 74 6.18 11.43 1.76
C VAL A 74 7.30 10.44 2.09
N LEU A 75 7.74 9.63 1.11
CA LEU A 75 8.87 8.71 1.27
C LEU A 75 10.19 9.49 1.32
N ARG A 76 11.05 9.11 2.26
CA ARG A 76 12.44 9.59 2.32
C ARG A 76 13.22 9.14 1.10
N GLY A 77 14.34 9.78 0.83
CA GLY A 77 15.29 9.35 -0.21
C GLY A 77 15.68 7.89 -0.01
N HIS A 78 15.56 7.08 -1.06
CA HIS A 78 15.71 5.61 -1.04
C HIS A 78 14.65 4.85 -0.23
N GLY A 79 13.54 5.49 0.12
CA GLY A 79 12.40 4.84 0.74
C GLY A 79 11.81 3.74 -0.15
N SER A 80 11.17 2.78 0.47
CA SER A 80 10.59 1.61 -0.20
C SER A 80 9.07 1.69 -0.30
N LEU A 81 8.53 1.27 -1.44
CA LEU A 81 7.12 0.97 -1.61
C LEU A 81 6.97 -0.54 -1.79
N VAL A 82 6.14 -1.17 -0.98
CA VAL A 82 5.78 -2.59 -1.10
C VAL A 82 4.29 -2.68 -1.39
N VAL A 83 3.96 -3.39 -2.45
CA VAL A 83 2.58 -3.65 -2.87
C VAL A 83 2.35 -5.15 -2.86
N VAL A 84 1.37 -5.57 -2.07
CA VAL A 84 0.79 -6.91 -2.07
C VAL A 84 -0.59 -6.80 -2.69
N ASP A 85 -0.88 -7.61 -3.71
CA ASP A 85 -2.19 -7.63 -4.33
C ASP A 85 -2.46 -8.98 -5.02
N PHE A 86 -3.68 -9.22 -5.46
CA PHE A 86 -4.10 -10.50 -6.03
C PHE A 86 -3.57 -10.73 -7.44
N HIS A 87 -3.13 -11.96 -7.70
CA HIS A 87 -2.92 -12.43 -9.08
C HIS A 87 -4.26 -12.43 -9.83
N ARG A 88 -4.37 -11.60 -10.87
CA ARG A 88 -5.53 -11.54 -11.76
C ARG A 88 -5.19 -12.16 -13.11
N GLU A 89 -5.43 -13.46 -13.23
CA GLU A 89 -5.12 -14.26 -14.43
C GLU A 89 -6.37 -15.04 -14.87
N ALA A 90 -6.82 -14.83 -16.11
CA ALA A 90 -7.95 -15.55 -16.67
C ALA A 90 -7.67 -17.07 -16.70
N GLY A 91 -8.62 -17.85 -16.18
CA GLY A 91 -8.52 -19.31 -16.11
C GLY A 91 -7.68 -19.86 -14.95
N LYS A 92 -7.13 -18.97 -14.08
CA LYS A 92 -6.40 -19.37 -12.86
C LYS A 92 -7.00 -18.73 -11.60
N SER A 93 -7.23 -17.42 -11.65
CA SER A 93 -7.81 -16.69 -10.51
C SER A 93 -9.29 -17.01 -10.37
N GLU A 94 -9.77 -16.92 -9.14
CA GLU A 94 -11.19 -17.08 -8.82
C GLU A 94 -12.05 -15.97 -9.47
N ASP A 95 -13.32 -16.26 -9.73
CA ASP A 95 -14.23 -15.36 -10.45
C ASP A 95 -14.35 -14.01 -9.76
N TRP A 96 -14.44 -13.97 -8.42
CA TRP A 96 -14.52 -12.71 -7.68
C TRP A 96 -13.27 -11.83 -7.85
N VAL A 97 -12.08 -12.42 -8.01
CA VAL A 97 -10.84 -11.65 -8.29
C VAL A 97 -10.93 -11.03 -9.67
N LEU A 98 -11.41 -11.79 -10.67
CA LEU A 98 -11.56 -11.31 -12.04
C LEU A 98 -12.59 -10.17 -12.15
N GLU A 99 -13.60 -10.17 -11.29
CA GLU A 99 -14.65 -9.14 -11.26
C GLU A 99 -14.23 -7.91 -10.44
N HIS A 100 -13.46 -8.10 -9.37
CA HIS A 100 -13.17 -7.08 -8.37
C HIS A 100 -11.84 -6.34 -8.61
N VAL A 101 -10.78 -7.08 -8.94
CA VAL A 101 -9.44 -6.50 -9.16
C VAL A 101 -9.37 -5.87 -10.53
N ARG A 102 -9.13 -4.56 -10.61
CA ARG A 102 -9.25 -3.77 -11.85
C ARG A 102 -8.24 -4.13 -12.95
N ALA A 103 -7.06 -4.65 -12.59
CA ALA A 103 -6.01 -4.96 -13.56
C ALA A 103 -5.03 -6.02 -13.05
N SER A 104 -4.16 -6.53 -13.94
CA SER A 104 -3.14 -7.52 -13.63
C SER A 104 -1.90 -6.88 -12.96
N GLN A 105 -1.07 -7.73 -12.35
CA GLN A 105 0.22 -7.37 -11.76
C GLN A 105 1.10 -6.53 -12.70
N ASP A 106 1.19 -6.94 -13.98
CA ASP A 106 2.00 -6.23 -15.00
C ASP A 106 1.51 -4.81 -15.27
N VAL A 107 0.19 -4.59 -15.23
CA VAL A 107 -0.40 -3.27 -15.40
C VAL A 107 -0.06 -2.40 -14.18
N PHE A 108 -0.28 -2.91 -12.98
CA PHE A 108 0.05 -2.19 -11.74
C PHE A 108 1.54 -1.85 -11.64
N ARG A 109 2.40 -2.80 -11.99
CA ARG A 109 3.84 -2.55 -12.06
C ARG A 109 4.17 -1.39 -12.99
N LYS A 110 3.62 -1.36 -14.21
CA LYS A 110 3.84 -0.28 -15.18
C LYS A 110 3.33 1.07 -14.69
N GLU A 111 2.18 1.12 -14.03
CA GLU A 111 1.66 2.34 -13.41
C GLU A 111 2.65 2.88 -12.38
N ILE A 112 3.13 2.03 -11.47
CA ILE A 112 4.06 2.42 -10.41
C ILE A 112 5.41 2.87 -11.00
N GLU A 113 5.95 2.17 -11.99
CA GLU A 113 7.18 2.56 -12.68
C GLU A 113 7.00 3.88 -13.46
N SER A 114 5.85 4.10 -14.09
CA SER A 114 5.52 5.35 -14.80
C SER A 114 5.42 6.55 -13.86
N ALA A 115 4.98 6.33 -12.62
CA ALA A 115 4.99 7.34 -11.58
C ALA A 115 6.42 7.68 -11.08
N GLY A 116 7.44 6.96 -11.54
CA GLY A 116 8.85 7.24 -11.26
C GLY A 116 9.48 6.39 -10.16
N PHE A 117 8.80 5.36 -9.67
CA PHE A 117 9.42 4.34 -8.82
C PHE A 117 10.29 3.40 -9.65
N VAL A 118 11.26 2.78 -8.99
CA VAL A 118 12.13 1.77 -9.61
C VAL A 118 11.75 0.41 -9.03
N PHE A 119 11.33 -0.51 -9.90
CA PHE A 119 11.10 -1.90 -9.48
C PHE A 119 12.41 -2.53 -9.01
N VAL A 120 12.35 -3.22 -7.87
CA VAL A 120 13.51 -3.88 -7.27
C VAL A 120 13.40 -5.38 -7.44
N GLU A 121 12.30 -5.96 -6.95
CA GLU A 121 12.09 -7.41 -6.96
C GLU A 121 10.63 -7.78 -6.76
N GLU A 122 10.30 -8.99 -7.12
CA GLU A 122 9.12 -9.71 -6.63
C GLU A 122 9.55 -10.64 -5.51
N VAL A 123 8.92 -10.50 -4.34
CA VAL A 123 9.19 -11.35 -3.18
C VAL A 123 8.21 -12.52 -3.20
N LYS A 124 8.73 -13.74 -3.06
CA LYS A 124 7.90 -14.95 -2.96
C LYS A 124 7.92 -15.47 -1.53
N ILE A 125 6.72 -15.73 -1.01
CA ILE A 125 6.52 -16.33 0.30
C ILE A 125 5.75 -17.64 0.10
N GLU A 126 6.27 -18.73 0.63
CA GLU A 126 5.61 -20.02 0.57
C GLU A 126 4.23 -19.96 1.26
N GLY A 127 3.21 -20.45 0.58
CA GLY A 127 1.82 -20.42 1.07
C GLY A 127 1.07 -19.10 0.79
N LEU A 128 1.67 -18.15 0.08
CA LEU A 128 1.01 -16.94 -0.42
C LEU A 128 0.85 -17.04 -1.95
N ASP A 129 0.03 -18.01 -2.40
CA ASP A 129 -0.06 -18.35 -3.83
C ASP A 129 -1.07 -17.46 -4.60
N ASP A 130 -2.03 -16.87 -3.91
CA ASP A 130 -3.08 -16.03 -4.51
C ASP A 130 -2.65 -14.56 -4.69
N ASN A 131 -1.57 -14.16 -4.00
CA ASN A 131 -1.07 -12.79 -4.02
C ASN A 131 0.37 -12.73 -4.54
N TYR A 132 0.71 -11.61 -5.14
CA TYR A 132 2.09 -11.22 -5.42
C TYR A 132 2.57 -10.15 -4.46
N ILE A 133 3.88 -10.07 -4.29
CA ILE A 133 4.54 -8.99 -3.53
C ILE A 133 5.56 -8.31 -4.43
N MET A 134 5.34 -7.06 -4.76
CA MET A 134 6.29 -6.24 -5.50
C MET A 134 6.95 -5.20 -4.59
N ARG A 135 8.27 -5.11 -4.65
CA ARG A 135 9.02 -4.06 -3.97
C ARG A 135 9.61 -3.07 -4.97
N PHE A 136 9.39 -1.81 -4.68
CA PHE A 136 9.92 -0.66 -5.41
C PHE A 136 10.71 0.24 -4.46
N ARG A 137 11.49 1.16 -5.03
CA ARG A 137 12.17 2.22 -4.30
C ARG A 137 11.97 3.56 -5.01
N THR A 138 12.10 4.66 -4.27
CA THR A 138 12.28 5.99 -4.84
C THR A 138 13.64 6.09 -5.55
N ARG A 139 13.78 7.03 -6.47
CA ARG A 139 15.05 7.32 -7.15
C ARG A 139 15.98 8.13 -6.27
#